data_c0a323a5d9b8270d210f19e7813768c2
#
_entry.id   c0a323a5d9b8270d210f19e7813768c2
#
_cell.length_a   1.000
_cell.length_b   1.000
_cell.length_c   1.000
_cell.angle_alpha   90.00
_cell.angle_beta   90.00
_cell.angle_gamma   90.00
#
_symmetry.space_group_name_H-M   'P 1'
#
loop_
_entity.id
_entity.type
_entity.pdbx_description
1 polymer ?
#
loop_
_entity_poly.entity_id
_entity_poly.type
_entity_poly.pdbx_seq_one_letter_code
_entity_poly.pdbx_strand_id
1 'polypeptide(L)'
;MTSHTMVKVVGGWALAGGLSISLAAAQNGNSPGVTDNEIRIGNIMPYSGPASAYSSIGRVQEAYFRKINDEGGINGRKPKFISYDDGYSPPKAVEQARKLVENDDVLLIFSPLGTPSNTAIQKYLNSKKVPQLFVATGTAKFGDPKSFPWTMGWQPSFHSEGGIYAKYVLNHHPDGKIAVLCDRLK
;
A
#
# COMPACT_ATOMS: atom_id res chain seq x y z
N MET A 1 -12.45 96.19 -11.54
CA MET A 1 -13.41 95.20 -11.05
C MET A 1 -12.96 93.86 -11.62
N THR A 2 -12.17 93.14 -10.91
CA THR A 2 -11.47 91.94 -11.33
C THR A 2 -12.10 90.69 -10.71
N SER A 3 -12.68 89.86 -11.55
CA SER A 3 -13.27 88.55 -11.13
C SER A 3 -12.22 87.46 -11.15
N HIS A 4 -11.99 86.84 -9.98
CA HIS A 4 -11.11 85.70 -9.86
C HIS A 4 -11.88 84.40 -10.07
N THR A 5 -11.55 83.72 -11.12
CA THR A 5 -12.09 82.36 -11.37
C THR A 5 -11.24 81.31 -10.68
N MET A 6 -11.81 80.60 -9.73
CA MET A 6 -11.16 79.54 -8.97
C MET A 6 -11.23 78.21 -9.77
N VAL A 7 -10.11 77.68 -10.20
CA VAL A 7 -10.02 76.37 -10.83
C VAL A 7 -9.87 75.30 -9.74
N LYS A 8 -10.88 74.40 -9.66
CA LYS A 8 -10.78 73.21 -8.78
C LYS A 8 -10.04 72.09 -9.52
N VAL A 9 -8.91 71.72 -9.00
CA VAL A 9 -8.17 70.54 -9.45
C VAL A 9 -8.72 69.33 -8.70
N VAL A 10 -9.40 68.43 -9.43
CA VAL A 10 -9.86 67.13 -8.93
C VAL A 10 -8.73 66.13 -9.09
N GLY A 11 -8.09 65.78 -7.99
CA GLY A 11 -7.06 64.74 -7.96
C GLY A 11 -7.68 63.36 -8.13
N GLY A 12 -7.48 62.70 -9.23
CA GLY A 12 -7.83 61.31 -9.47
C GLY A 12 -6.83 60.37 -8.77
N TRP A 13 -7.32 59.60 -7.81
CA TRP A 13 -6.55 58.48 -7.19
C TRP A 13 -6.70 57.27 -8.06
N ALA A 14 -5.62 56.91 -8.75
CA ALA A 14 -5.51 55.66 -9.50
C ALA A 14 -5.19 54.52 -8.48
N LEU A 15 -6.18 53.71 -8.17
CA LEU A 15 -6.01 52.45 -7.43
C LEU A 15 -5.31 51.44 -8.35
N ALA A 16 -4.00 51.34 -8.27
CA ALA A 16 -3.24 50.24 -8.85
C ALA A 16 -3.45 48.99 -8.01
N GLY A 17 -4.51 48.21 -8.34
CA GLY A 17 -4.74 46.88 -7.79
C GLY A 17 -3.64 45.92 -8.30
N GLY A 18 -2.60 45.72 -7.51
CA GLY A 18 -1.59 44.70 -7.78
C GLY A 18 -2.22 43.32 -7.64
N LEU A 19 -2.45 42.65 -8.78
CA LEU A 19 -2.79 41.23 -8.81
C LEU A 19 -1.56 40.44 -8.37
N SER A 20 -1.48 40.13 -7.07
CA SER A 20 -0.49 39.18 -6.55
C SER A 20 -0.86 37.78 -7.05
N ILE A 21 -0.33 37.37 -8.19
CA ILE A 21 -0.37 35.98 -8.61
C ILE A 21 0.55 35.22 -7.64
N SER A 22 -0.05 34.66 -6.59
CA SER A 22 0.63 33.65 -5.79
C SER A 22 0.89 32.44 -6.70
N LEU A 23 2.09 32.35 -7.25
CA LEU A 23 2.59 31.07 -7.73
C LEU A 23 2.57 30.13 -6.52
N ALA A 24 1.50 29.32 -6.40
CA ALA A 24 1.57 28.12 -5.61
C ALA A 24 2.70 27.30 -6.21
N ALA A 25 3.88 27.37 -5.58
CA ALA A 25 4.95 26.43 -5.84
C ALA A 25 4.31 25.05 -5.63
N ALA A 26 4.08 24.33 -6.74
CA ALA A 26 3.78 22.93 -6.67
C ALA A 26 4.93 22.32 -5.86
N GLN A 27 4.68 21.98 -4.61
CA GLN A 27 5.58 21.18 -3.85
C GLN A 27 5.72 19.87 -4.62
N ASN A 28 6.81 19.72 -5.34
CA ASN A 28 7.29 18.44 -5.83
C ASN A 28 7.71 17.59 -4.61
N GLY A 29 6.77 17.38 -3.69
CA GLY A 29 6.87 16.42 -2.63
C GLY A 29 6.58 15.07 -3.26
N ASN A 30 7.63 14.40 -3.75
CA ASN A 30 7.50 13.00 -4.10
C ASN A 30 6.95 12.27 -2.87
N SER A 31 5.91 11.45 -3.06
CA SER A 31 5.42 10.56 -2.00
C SER A 31 6.58 9.72 -1.47
N PRO A 32 6.57 9.31 -0.19
CA PRO A 32 7.56 8.37 0.33
C PRO A 32 7.78 7.22 -0.66
N GLY A 33 9.02 6.81 -0.88
CA GLY A 33 9.38 5.74 -1.79
C GLY A 33 9.26 6.04 -3.28
N VAL A 34 8.99 7.26 -3.68
CA VAL A 34 8.89 7.66 -5.09
C VAL A 34 9.89 8.75 -5.41
N THR A 35 10.69 8.53 -6.44
CA THR A 35 11.59 9.53 -7.03
C THR A 35 11.27 9.71 -8.52
N ASP A 36 12.00 10.58 -9.20
CA ASP A 36 11.83 10.75 -10.64
C ASP A 36 12.16 9.47 -11.44
N ASN A 37 12.98 8.58 -10.89
CA ASN A 37 13.50 7.40 -11.58
C ASN A 37 13.14 6.06 -10.91
N GLU A 38 12.61 6.06 -9.69
CA GLU A 38 12.43 4.84 -8.88
C GLU A 38 11.11 4.87 -8.11
N ILE A 39 10.48 3.68 -7.96
CA ILE A 39 9.36 3.41 -7.05
C ILE A 39 9.77 2.28 -6.14
N ARG A 40 9.87 2.50 -4.83
CA ARG A 40 10.22 1.48 -3.84
C ARG A 40 9.00 0.72 -3.36
N ILE A 41 9.01 -0.59 -3.54
CA ILE A 41 7.92 -1.50 -3.19
C ILE A 41 8.45 -2.49 -2.18
N GLY A 42 7.89 -2.46 -0.96
CA GLY A 42 8.25 -3.41 0.10
C GLY A 42 7.46 -4.72 0.00
N ASN A 43 8.04 -5.81 0.47
CA ASN A 43 7.37 -7.10 0.62
C ASN A 43 7.91 -7.82 1.86
N ILE A 44 7.07 -8.63 2.49
CA ILE A 44 7.43 -9.52 3.60
C ILE A 44 6.94 -10.92 3.24
N MET A 45 7.87 -11.88 3.21
CA MET A 45 7.61 -13.22 2.70
C MET A 45 8.36 -14.24 3.55
N PRO A 46 7.76 -15.41 3.86
CA PRO A 46 8.48 -16.47 4.56
C PRO A 46 9.43 -17.22 3.61
N TYR A 47 10.64 -16.71 3.43
CA TYR A 47 11.67 -17.40 2.67
C TYR A 47 12.30 -18.57 3.45
N SER A 48 12.18 -18.54 4.78
CA SER A 48 12.59 -19.59 5.70
C SER A 48 11.43 -20.02 6.61
N GLY A 49 11.67 -21.02 7.47
CA GLY A 49 10.71 -21.49 8.45
C GLY A 49 9.61 -22.39 7.87
N PRO A 50 8.53 -22.65 8.66
CA PRO A 50 7.53 -23.68 8.34
C PRO A 50 6.70 -23.37 7.09
N ALA A 51 6.59 -22.10 6.70
CA ALA A 51 5.86 -21.67 5.52
C ALA A 51 6.76 -21.38 4.31
N SER A 52 8.02 -21.83 4.31
CA SER A 52 9.00 -21.54 3.25
C SER A 52 8.61 -22.06 1.86
N ALA A 53 7.68 -23.01 1.77
CA ALA A 53 7.13 -23.46 0.49
C ALA A 53 6.45 -22.30 -0.29
N TYR A 54 5.93 -21.28 0.40
CA TYR A 54 5.34 -20.11 -0.22
C TYR A 54 6.37 -19.06 -0.71
N SER A 55 7.66 -19.28 -0.48
CA SER A 55 8.74 -18.39 -0.94
C SER A 55 8.76 -18.18 -2.45
N SER A 56 8.21 -19.15 -3.21
CA SER A 56 8.06 -19.05 -4.66
C SER A 56 7.24 -17.81 -5.09
N ILE A 57 6.27 -17.38 -4.29
CA ILE A 57 5.44 -16.20 -4.56
C ILE A 57 6.32 -14.95 -4.62
N GLY A 58 7.14 -14.69 -3.60
CA GLY A 58 8.04 -13.55 -3.56
C GLY A 58 9.08 -13.57 -4.68
N ARG A 59 9.60 -14.76 -5.02
CA ARG A 59 10.57 -14.93 -6.13
C ARG A 59 9.94 -14.62 -7.49
N VAL A 60 8.70 -15.03 -7.71
CA VAL A 60 7.95 -14.72 -8.94
C VAL A 60 7.66 -13.22 -9.02
N GLN A 61 7.25 -12.60 -7.93
CA GLN A 61 7.02 -11.15 -7.86
C GLN A 61 8.31 -10.38 -8.20
N GLU A 62 9.44 -10.77 -7.63
CA GLU A 62 10.74 -10.17 -7.94
C GLU A 62 11.10 -10.31 -9.42
N ALA A 63 10.93 -11.51 -9.99
CA ALA A 63 11.18 -11.76 -11.40
C ALA A 63 10.26 -10.92 -12.30
N TYR A 64 9.00 -10.74 -11.92
CA TYR A 64 8.05 -9.91 -12.64
C TYR A 64 8.45 -8.43 -12.63
N PHE A 65 8.84 -7.88 -11.47
CA PHE A 65 9.31 -6.49 -11.40
C PHE A 65 10.63 -6.28 -12.16
N ARG A 66 11.52 -7.29 -12.21
CA ARG A 66 12.69 -7.23 -13.10
C ARG A 66 12.27 -7.13 -14.57
N LYS A 67 11.34 -7.99 -15.02
CA LYS A 67 10.80 -7.92 -16.38
C LYS A 67 10.22 -6.54 -16.70
N ILE A 68 9.41 -5.95 -15.82
CA ILE A 68 8.89 -4.58 -15.98
C ILE A 68 10.03 -3.57 -16.13
N ASN A 69 11.11 -3.72 -15.36
CA ASN A 69 12.29 -2.85 -15.45
C ASN A 69 13.03 -2.99 -16.78
N ASP A 70 13.13 -4.20 -17.31
CA ASP A 70 13.75 -4.48 -18.61
C ASP A 70 12.92 -3.88 -19.76
N GLU A 71 11.62 -3.81 -19.60
CA GLU A 71 10.66 -3.18 -20.53
C GLU A 71 10.57 -1.65 -20.39
N GLY A 72 11.40 -1.02 -19.56
CA GLY A 72 11.46 0.44 -19.40
C GLY A 72 10.82 0.99 -18.13
N GLY A 73 10.26 0.13 -17.28
CA GLY A 73 9.63 0.54 -16.02
C GLY A 73 8.19 1.05 -16.19
N ILE A 74 7.73 1.81 -15.23
CA ILE A 74 6.37 2.37 -15.19
C ILE A 74 6.48 3.90 -15.33
N ASN A 75 6.04 4.44 -16.46
CA ASN A 75 6.14 5.87 -16.75
C ASN A 75 7.58 6.41 -16.54
N GLY A 76 8.59 5.67 -17.01
CA GLY A 76 9.99 6.04 -16.89
C GLY A 76 10.63 5.77 -15.52
N ARG A 77 9.86 5.28 -14.53
CA ARG A 77 10.36 4.91 -13.19
C ARG A 77 10.54 3.41 -13.08
N LYS A 78 11.61 2.99 -12.41
CA LYS A 78 11.90 1.57 -12.18
C LYS A 78 11.34 1.12 -10.82
N PRO A 79 10.38 0.18 -10.78
CA PRO A 79 10.02 -0.50 -9.54
C PRO A 79 11.21 -1.18 -8.89
N LYS A 80 11.54 -0.79 -7.66
CA LYS A 80 12.54 -1.45 -6.82
C LYS A 80 11.82 -2.30 -5.79
N PHE A 81 11.77 -3.60 -6.04
CA PHE A 81 11.15 -4.56 -5.13
C PHE A 81 12.14 -4.93 -4.02
N ILE A 82 11.76 -4.70 -2.76
CA ILE A 82 12.55 -4.97 -1.57
C ILE A 82 11.77 -5.98 -0.72
N SER A 83 12.24 -7.23 -0.67
CA SER A 83 11.55 -8.31 0.01
C SER A 83 12.41 -8.86 1.15
N TYR A 84 11.80 -9.00 2.34
CA TYR A 84 12.46 -9.49 3.54
C TYR A 84 11.81 -10.77 4.06
N ASP A 85 12.66 -11.64 4.63
CA ASP A 85 12.25 -12.89 5.26
C ASP A 85 11.74 -12.65 6.67
N ASP A 86 10.50 -13.06 6.96
CA ASP A 86 9.96 -13.07 8.32
C ASP A 86 9.97 -14.47 8.97
N GLY A 87 10.34 -15.51 8.22
CA GLY A 87 10.29 -16.90 8.69
C GLY A 87 8.91 -17.34 9.19
N TYR A 88 7.84 -16.66 8.73
CA TYR A 88 6.46 -16.83 9.22
C TYR A 88 6.30 -16.49 10.72
N SER A 89 7.09 -15.55 11.22
CA SER A 89 7.13 -15.12 12.61
C SER A 89 6.57 -13.70 12.77
N PRO A 90 5.45 -13.49 13.47
CA PRO A 90 4.88 -12.16 13.69
C PRO A 90 5.86 -11.13 14.27
N PRO A 91 6.72 -11.44 15.26
CA PRO A 91 7.73 -10.49 15.73
C PRO A 91 8.71 -10.07 14.66
N LYS A 92 9.20 -11.02 13.84
CA LYS A 92 10.08 -10.69 12.69
C LYS A 92 9.35 -9.88 11.63
N ALA A 93 8.09 -10.20 11.35
CA ALA A 93 7.30 -9.40 10.42
C ALA A 93 7.20 -7.93 10.86
N VAL A 94 7.04 -7.66 12.14
CA VAL A 94 7.05 -6.29 12.70
C VAL A 94 8.41 -5.62 12.50
N GLU A 95 9.51 -6.32 12.75
CA GLU A 95 10.86 -5.83 12.51
C GLU A 95 11.07 -5.46 11.04
N GLN A 96 10.73 -6.38 10.12
CA GLN A 96 10.89 -6.15 8.69
C GLN A 96 9.98 -5.03 8.18
N ALA A 97 8.74 -4.92 8.68
CA ALA A 97 7.85 -3.82 8.32
C ALA A 97 8.42 -2.45 8.74
N ARG A 98 8.97 -2.36 9.95
CA ARG A 98 9.65 -1.13 10.40
C ARG A 98 10.85 -0.79 9.52
N LYS A 99 11.67 -1.78 9.20
CA LYS A 99 12.83 -1.59 8.32
C LYS A 99 12.43 -1.08 6.95
N LEU A 100 11.41 -1.68 6.32
CA LEU A 100 10.89 -1.24 5.02
C LEU A 100 10.36 0.21 5.07
N VAL A 101 9.64 0.58 6.13
CA VAL A 101 9.01 1.90 6.25
C VAL A 101 10.00 2.97 6.70
N GLU A 102 10.82 2.67 7.73
CA GLU A 102 11.65 3.69 8.41
C GLU A 102 13.05 3.83 7.80
N ASN A 103 13.59 2.75 7.20
CA ASN A 103 14.94 2.77 6.64
C ASN A 103 14.94 2.75 5.10
N ASP A 104 14.08 1.90 4.49
CA ASP A 104 14.04 1.77 3.05
C ASP A 104 13.08 2.75 2.39
N ASP A 105 12.27 3.46 3.19
CA ASP A 105 11.30 4.48 2.74
C ASP A 105 10.43 3.98 1.58
N VAL A 106 9.75 2.83 1.78
CA VAL A 106 8.92 2.25 0.72
C VAL A 106 7.58 2.98 0.57
N LEU A 107 7.09 3.06 -0.67
CA LEU A 107 5.77 3.62 -0.98
C LEU A 107 4.64 2.79 -0.37
N LEU A 108 4.78 1.47 -0.42
CA LEU A 108 3.76 0.52 0.02
C LEU A 108 4.38 -0.84 0.35
N ILE A 109 3.62 -1.68 1.06
CA ILE A 109 3.91 -3.10 1.24
C ILE A 109 2.99 -3.89 0.31
N PHE A 110 3.58 -4.62 -0.64
CA PHE A 110 2.90 -5.36 -1.68
C PHE A 110 2.85 -6.85 -1.36
N SER A 111 1.65 -7.43 -1.33
CA SER A 111 1.41 -8.87 -1.21
C SER A 111 2.19 -9.57 -0.09
N PRO A 112 2.22 -9.02 1.15
CA PRO A 112 2.83 -9.71 2.27
C PRO A 112 2.02 -10.97 2.61
N LEU A 113 2.71 -12.09 2.96
CA LEU A 113 2.08 -13.38 3.14
C LEU A 113 1.81 -13.72 4.60
N GLY A 114 0.65 -14.33 4.83
CA GLY A 114 0.30 -15.01 6.08
C GLY A 114 -0.56 -14.18 7.03
N THR A 115 -1.56 -14.82 7.63
CA THR A 115 -2.50 -14.18 8.56
C THR A 115 -1.82 -13.63 9.81
N PRO A 116 -0.96 -14.40 10.53
CA PRO A 116 -0.37 -13.90 11.78
C PRO A 116 0.59 -12.73 11.54
N SER A 117 1.47 -12.83 10.55
CA SER A 117 2.43 -11.77 10.20
C SER A 117 1.71 -10.48 9.80
N ASN A 118 0.72 -10.58 8.92
CA ASN A 118 -0.05 -9.42 8.46
C ASN A 118 -0.89 -8.78 9.56
N THR A 119 -1.44 -9.59 10.48
CA THR A 119 -2.17 -9.08 11.65
C THR A 119 -1.26 -8.24 12.55
N ALA A 120 -0.02 -8.67 12.76
CA ALA A 120 0.94 -7.98 13.62
C ALA A 120 1.35 -6.61 13.07
N ILE A 121 1.44 -6.46 11.75
CA ILE A 121 1.90 -5.21 11.11
C ILE A 121 0.75 -4.25 10.74
N GLN A 122 -0.49 -4.72 10.66
CA GLN A 122 -1.63 -3.95 10.13
C GLN A 122 -1.84 -2.60 10.82
N LYS A 123 -1.89 -2.57 12.16
CA LYS A 123 -2.09 -1.34 12.92
C LYS A 123 -0.95 -0.34 12.71
N TYR A 124 0.29 -0.83 12.70
CA TYR A 124 1.47 -0.03 12.47
C TYR A 124 1.43 0.64 11.09
N LEU A 125 1.24 -0.14 10.03
CA LEU A 125 1.17 0.38 8.66
C LEU A 125 0.04 1.38 8.48
N ASN A 126 -1.15 1.11 9.04
CA ASN A 126 -2.27 2.05 9.02
C ASN A 126 -1.95 3.35 9.76
N SER A 127 -1.29 3.30 10.92
CA SER A 127 -0.87 4.50 11.67
C SER A 127 0.15 5.35 10.92
N LYS A 128 1.00 4.71 10.11
CA LYS A 128 2.01 5.37 9.25
C LYS A 128 1.44 5.79 7.90
N LYS A 129 0.18 5.44 7.59
CA LYS A 129 -0.48 5.66 6.28
C LYS A 129 0.30 5.01 5.13
N VAL A 130 0.94 3.89 5.38
CA VAL A 130 1.63 3.08 4.37
C VAL A 130 0.66 2.02 3.87
N PRO A 131 0.33 1.98 2.57
CA PRO A 131 -0.57 0.99 2.02
C PRO A 131 -0.04 -0.43 2.19
N GLN A 132 -0.88 -1.33 2.72
CA GLN A 132 -0.67 -2.77 2.81
C GLN A 132 -1.60 -3.43 1.79
N LEU A 133 -1.10 -3.64 0.58
CA LEU A 133 -1.93 -4.03 -0.56
C LEU A 133 -1.78 -5.50 -0.90
N PHE A 134 -2.89 -6.09 -1.34
CA PHE A 134 -2.96 -7.47 -1.82
C PHE A 134 -2.47 -8.48 -0.77
N VAL A 135 -2.89 -8.31 0.48
CA VAL A 135 -2.50 -9.20 1.59
C VAL A 135 -2.80 -10.64 1.23
N ALA A 136 -1.75 -11.48 1.19
CA ALA A 136 -1.83 -12.86 0.71
C ALA A 136 -2.35 -13.81 1.81
N THR A 137 -3.63 -13.70 2.10
CA THR A 137 -4.42 -14.62 2.96
C THR A 137 -5.90 -14.41 2.73
N GLY A 138 -6.69 -15.48 2.88
CA GLY A 138 -8.15 -15.45 2.77
C GLY A 138 -8.87 -14.96 4.04
N THR A 139 -8.17 -14.36 4.99
CA THR A 139 -8.79 -13.84 6.22
C THR A 139 -9.58 -12.57 5.94
N ALA A 140 -10.90 -12.62 6.18
CA ALA A 140 -11.84 -11.53 5.89
C ALA A 140 -11.52 -10.20 6.59
N LYS A 141 -10.79 -10.23 7.70
CA LYS A 141 -10.38 -9.02 8.46
C LYS A 141 -9.59 -8.01 7.65
N PHE A 142 -8.91 -8.41 6.59
CA PHE A 142 -8.15 -7.51 5.71
C PHE A 142 -9.03 -6.82 4.65
N GLY A 143 -10.32 -7.09 4.65
CA GLY A 143 -11.34 -6.44 3.84
C GLY A 143 -12.19 -5.42 4.62
N ASP A 144 -11.69 -4.85 5.73
CA ASP A 144 -12.37 -3.82 6.53
C ASP A 144 -11.78 -2.42 6.28
N PRO A 145 -12.22 -1.70 5.24
CA PRO A 145 -11.71 -0.37 4.93
C PRO A 145 -12.15 0.70 5.92
N LYS A 146 -13.17 0.44 6.75
CA LYS A 146 -13.62 1.40 7.78
C LYS A 146 -12.62 1.50 8.93
N SER A 147 -12.16 0.34 9.42
CA SER A 147 -11.18 0.28 10.52
C SER A 147 -9.73 0.41 10.03
N PHE A 148 -9.44 -0.06 8.82
CA PHE A 148 -8.09 -0.13 8.26
C PHE A 148 -8.05 0.36 6.80
N PRO A 149 -8.20 1.67 6.56
CA PRO A 149 -8.30 2.23 5.21
C PRO A 149 -7.03 2.07 4.35
N TRP A 150 -5.89 1.72 4.97
CA TRP A 150 -4.63 1.49 4.28
C TRP A 150 -4.31 0.00 4.08
N THR A 151 -5.32 -0.88 4.30
CA THR A 151 -5.15 -2.33 4.11
C THR A 151 -6.15 -2.85 3.07
N MET A 152 -5.67 -3.68 2.14
CA MET A 152 -6.48 -4.35 1.14
C MET A 152 -6.11 -5.83 1.05
N GLY A 153 -7.11 -6.71 1.21
CA GLY A 153 -6.97 -8.14 0.97
C GLY A 153 -6.84 -8.46 -0.53
N TRP A 154 -6.50 -9.70 -0.82
CA TRP A 154 -6.32 -10.19 -2.19
C TRP A 154 -7.20 -11.39 -2.53
N GLN A 155 -7.11 -12.44 -1.71
CA GLN A 155 -7.73 -13.72 -1.98
C GLN A 155 -9.21 -13.72 -1.62
N PRO A 156 -10.03 -14.62 -2.23
CA PRO A 156 -11.36 -14.93 -1.72
C PRO A 156 -11.29 -15.25 -0.22
N SER A 157 -12.36 -14.90 0.50
CA SER A 157 -12.37 -15.16 1.94
C SER A 157 -12.43 -16.68 2.22
N PHE A 158 -11.79 -17.11 3.31
CA PHE A 158 -11.92 -18.50 3.79
C PHE A 158 -13.36 -18.91 4.04
N HIS A 159 -14.25 -17.96 4.33
CA HIS A 159 -15.69 -18.18 4.44
C HIS A 159 -16.30 -18.60 3.10
N SER A 160 -15.98 -17.87 2.03
CA SER A 160 -16.47 -18.19 0.67
C SER A 160 -15.89 -19.51 0.19
N GLU A 161 -14.62 -19.75 0.44
CA GLU A 161 -13.91 -20.97 0.10
C GLU A 161 -14.53 -22.19 0.80
N GLY A 162 -14.75 -22.09 2.12
CA GLY A 162 -15.41 -23.13 2.91
C GLY A 162 -16.82 -23.45 2.43
N GLY A 163 -17.59 -22.42 2.03
CA GLY A 163 -18.93 -22.60 1.44
C GLY A 163 -18.90 -23.34 0.11
N ILE A 164 -17.89 -23.05 -0.73
CA ILE A 164 -17.68 -23.75 -2.01
C ILE A 164 -17.34 -25.23 -1.77
N TYR A 165 -16.40 -25.51 -0.86
CA TYR A 165 -16.02 -26.88 -0.52
C TYR A 165 -17.18 -27.66 0.07
N ALA A 166 -17.94 -27.08 1.01
CA ALA A 166 -19.09 -27.71 1.59
C ALA A 166 -20.12 -28.08 0.52
N LYS A 167 -20.42 -27.17 -0.42
CA LYS A 167 -21.35 -27.42 -1.52
C LYS A 167 -20.86 -28.54 -2.45
N TYR A 168 -19.56 -28.53 -2.77
CA TYR A 168 -18.95 -29.58 -3.59
C TYR A 168 -19.09 -30.97 -2.93
N VAL A 169 -18.71 -31.06 -1.66
CA VAL A 169 -18.76 -32.32 -0.90
C VAL A 169 -20.19 -32.85 -0.80
N LEU A 170 -21.14 -32.00 -0.43
CA LEU A 170 -22.57 -32.41 -0.35
C LEU A 170 -23.11 -32.93 -1.67
N ASN A 171 -22.71 -32.37 -2.80
CA ASN A 171 -23.18 -32.79 -4.12
C ASN A 171 -22.50 -34.06 -4.63
N HIS A 172 -21.26 -34.36 -4.25
CA HIS A 172 -20.48 -35.45 -4.80
C HIS A 172 -20.25 -36.61 -3.82
N HIS A 173 -20.30 -36.30 -2.51
CA HIS A 173 -20.03 -37.26 -1.44
C HIS A 173 -20.99 -37.04 -0.25
N PRO A 174 -22.35 -37.20 -0.48
CA PRO A 174 -23.35 -36.84 0.56
C PRO A 174 -23.18 -37.63 1.87
N ASP A 175 -22.69 -38.87 1.77
CA ASP A 175 -22.48 -39.77 2.93
C ASP A 175 -20.99 -39.77 3.39
N GLY A 176 -20.19 -38.88 2.85
CA GLY A 176 -18.75 -38.81 3.13
C GLY A 176 -18.45 -38.35 4.55
N LYS A 177 -17.51 -39.02 5.23
CA LYS A 177 -16.94 -38.55 6.49
C LYS A 177 -15.87 -37.48 6.19
N ILE A 178 -16.02 -36.28 6.73
CA ILE A 178 -15.14 -35.15 6.49
C ILE A 178 -14.28 -34.92 7.72
N ALA A 179 -12.98 -34.78 7.52
CA ALA A 179 -12.04 -34.29 8.51
C ALA A 179 -11.49 -32.92 8.07
N VAL A 180 -11.44 -31.97 9.00
CA VAL A 180 -10.84 -30.64 8.78
C VAL A 180 -9.57 -30.56 9.60
N LEU A 181 -8.44 -30.38 8.89
CA LEU A 181 -7.17 -30.04 9.52
C LEU A 181 -7.01 -28.53 9.48
N CYS A 182 -6.89 -27.88 10.63
CA CYS A 182 -6.67 -26.45 10.73
C CYS A 182 -5.44 -26.13 11.57
N ASP A 183 -4.73 -25.07 11.18
CA ASP A 183 -3.70 -24.50 12.04
C ASP A 183 -4.36 -23.65 13.13
N ARG A 184 -3.92 -23.83 14.36
CA ARG A 184 -4.42 -23.06 15.51
C ARG A 184 -3.66 -21.74 15.57
N LEU A 185 -4.19 -20.74 14.87
CA LEU A 185 -3.70 -19.35 15.03
C LEU A 185 -4.08 -18.87 16.45
N LYS A 186 -3.12 -18.78 17.34
CA LYS A 186 -3.29 -18.17 18.66
C LYS A 186 -3.20 -16.65 18.58
#